data_afa81c6f35c8cdba6c2c72c5bec7eb5f
#
_entry.id   afa81c6f35c8cdba6c2c72c5bec7eb5f
#
_cell.length_a   1.000
_cell.length_b   1.000
_cell.length_c   1.000
_cell.angle_alpha   90.00
_cell.angle_beta   90.00
_cell.angle_gamma   90.00
#
_symmetry.space_group_name_H-M   'P 1'
#
loop_
_entity.id
_entity.type
_entity.pdbx_description
1 polymer ?
#
loop_
_entity_poly.entity_id
_entity_poly.type
_entity_poly.pdbx_seq_one_letter_code
_entity_poly.pdbx_strand_id
1 'polypeptide(L)'
;MYKRQVKDILIRYKNLKRIYGYKIDTYWSNISTAEAYYKTNMDFLKPEIRNYFFKQEPTIKTKIDDLPPAKYNPGAQVKNSLVASGCIINGTVENSVLFKDVFVGNNCVIKNSVILNNVYLGDNTHIENCIVESRDTIRANSYYCGDGEVKIVVEKNDRYIL
;
A
#
# COMPACT_ATOMS: atom_id res chain seq x y z
N MET A 1 -5.31 17.45 -24.78
CA MET A 1 -4.43 16.50 -25.52
C MET A 1 -3.18 16.25 -24.68
N TYR A 2 -3.07 15.05 -24.11
CA TYR A 2 -1.90 14.68 -23.29
C TYR A 2 -0.71 14.37 -24.19
N LYS A 3 0.36 15.14 -24.09
CA LYS A 3 1.61 14.86 -24.81
C LYS A 3 2.35 13.71 -24.11
N ARG A 4 2.61 12.64 -24.82
CA ARG A 4 3.42 11.53 -24.32
C ARG A 4 4.88 11.95 -24.33
N GLN A 5 5.43 12.30 -23.18
CA GLN A 5 6.80 12.86 -23.03
C GLN A 5 7.85 12.09 -23.83
N VAL A 6 7.84 10.77 -23.75
CA VAL A 6 8.82 9.92 -24.46
C VAL A 6 8.60 9.99 -25.99
N LYS A 7 7.39 9.72 -26.48
CA LYS A 7 7.11 9.66 -27.93
C LYS A 7 7.10 11.03 -28.60
N ASP A 8 6.42 11.99 -28.00
CA ASP A 8 6.17 13.28 -28.63
C ASP A 8 7.29 14.29 -28.40
N ILE A 9 8.14 14.09 -27.41
CA ILE A 9 9.26 14.98 -27.09
C ILE A 9 10.60 14.28 -27.34
N LEU A 10 10.95 13.25 -26.54
CA LEU A 10 12.27 12.67 -26.60
C LEU A 10 12.55 12.00 -27.96
N ILE A 11 11.66 11.12 -28.43
CA ILE A 11 11.88 10.40 -29.69
C ILE A 11 11.83 11.37 -30.89
N ARG A 12 10.85 12.27 -30.89
CA ARG A 12 10.66 13.21 -31.99
C ARG A 12 11.82 14.20 -32.14
N TYR A 13 12.39 14.66 -31.04
CA TYR A 13 13.42 15.72 -31.06
C TYR A 13 14.84 15.19 -30.80
N LYS A 14 15.04 13.87 -30.71
CA LYS A 14 16.37 13.28 -30.42
C LYS A 14 17.49 13.77 -31.33
N ASN A 15 17.21 14.04 -32.60
CA ASN A 15 18.19 14.49 -33.59
C ASN A 15 18.24 16.03 -33.72
N LEU A 16 17.29 16.76 -33.14
CA LEU A 16 17.17 18.22 -33.26
C LEU A 16 17.60 18.95 -31.98
N LYS A 17 17.67 18.25 -30.87
CA LYS A 17 17.99 18.81 -29.53
C LYS A 17 19.11 18.01 -28.89
N ARG A 18 19.93 18.70 -28.12
CA ARG A 18 20.89 18.01 -27.23
C ARG A 18 20.13 17.46 -26.03
N ILE A 19 20.00 16.14 -25.96
CA ILE A 19 19.32 15.42 -24.88
C ILE A 19 20.36 14.67 -24.09
N TYR A 20 20.45 14.93 -22.80
CA TYR A 20 21.37 14.26 -21.88
C TYR A 20 20.59 13.33 -20.95
N GLY A 21 21.12 12.14 -20.69
CA GLY A 21 20.62 11.23 -19.66
C GLY A 21 21.30 11.53 -18.33
N TYR A 22 20.51 11.58 -17.26
CA TYR A 22 21.01 11.59 -15.89
C TYR A 22 20.78 10.21 -15.27
N LYS A 23 21.86 9.57 -14.81
CA LYS A 23 21.78 8.27 -14.14
C LYS A 23 21.37 8.47 -12.68
N ILE A 24 20.31 7.82 -12.27
CA ILE A 24 19.86 7.78 -10.88
C ILE A 24 20.49 6.54 -10.22
N ASP A 25 21.37 6.74 -9.25
CA ASP A 25 22.04 5.67 -8.52
C ASP A 25 21.34 5.32 -7.18
N THR A 26 20.13 5.84 -6.99
CA THR A 26 19.31 5.65 -5.79
C THR A 26 18.09 4.80 -6.08
N TYR A 27 17.26 4.53 -5.07
CA TYR A 27 16.03 3.77 -5.25
C TYR A 27 15.09 4.45 -6.25
N TRP A 28 14.66 3.68 -7.24
CA TRP A 28 13.68 4.10 -8.23
C TRP A 28 12.72 2.94 -8.53
N SER A 29 11.44 3.23 -8.70
CA SER A 29 10.43 2.25 -9.09
C SER A 29 9.45 2.85 -10.07
N ASN A 30 9.03 2.04 -11.06
CA ASN A 30 7.98 2.41 -12.01
C ASN A 30 6.67 1.73 -11.61
N ILE A 31 5.69 2.50 -11.17
CA ILE A 31 4.37 2.01 -10.75
C ILE A 31 3.44 2.04 -11.96
N SER A 32 3.55 1.04 -12.84
CA SER A 32 2.72 0.93 -14.05
C SER A 32 1.75 -0.26 -14.03
N THR A 33 1.95 -1.21 -13.12
CA THR A 33 1.10 -2.40 -12.96
C THR A 33 0.76 -2.61 -11.48
N ALA A 34 -0.24 -3.46 -11.20
CA ALA A 34 -0.61 -3.82 -9.84
C ALA A 34 0.55 -4.52 -9.10
N GLU A 35 1.28 -5.38 -9.78
CA GLU A 35 2.45 -6.08 -9.22
C GLU A 35 3.56 -5.09 -8.88
N ALA A 36 3.82 -4.11 -9.76
CA ALA A 36 4.81 -3.06 -9.50
C ALA A 36 4.40 -2.17 -8.31
N TYR A 37 3.11 -1.85 -8.20
CA TYR A 37 2.55 -1.14 -7.06
C TYR A 37 2.72 -1.93 -5.76
N TYR A 38 2.32 -3.20 -5.77
CA TYR A 38 2.49 -4.10 -4.64
C TYR A 38 3.95 -4.21 -4.19
N LYS A 39 4.84 -4.55 -5.14
CA LYS A 39 6.28 -4.67 -4.87
C LYS A 39 6.86 -3.39 -4.28
N THR A 40 6.51 -2.24 -4.84
CA THR A 40 6.98 -0.95 -4.33
C THR A 40 6.53 -0.70 -2.90
N ASN A 41 5.27 -1.01 -2.55
CA ASN A 41 4.78 -0.90 -1.18
C ASN A 41 5.53 -1.86 -0.24
N MET A 42 5.72 -3.11 -0.65
CA MET A 42 6.45 -4.11 0.15
C MET A 42 7.93 -3.75 0.34
N ASP A 43 8.54 -3.06 -0.62
CA ASP A 43 9.91 -2.58 -0.48
C ASP A 43 10.06 -1.58 0.69
N PHE A 44 9.01 -0.84 1.06
CA PHE A 44 9.04 0.03 2.24
C PHE A 44 9.09 -0.73 3.57
N LEU A 45 8.89 -2.05 3.59
CA LEU A 45 9.17 -2.87 4.78
C LEU A 45 10.68 -2.99 5.06
N LYS A 46 11.54 -2.68 4.09
CA LYS A 46 13.00 -2.67 4.23
C LYS A 46 13.47 -1.37 4.88
N PRO A 47 14.25 -1.43 5.98
CA PRO A 47 14.70 -0.23 6.69
C PRO A 47 15.50 0.75 5.82
N GLU A 48 16.34 0.24 4.91
CA GLU A 48 17.17 1.07 4.03
C GLU A 48 16.32 1.98 3.15
N ILE A 49 15.23 1.44 2.57
CA ILE A 49 14.34 2.19 1.68
C ILE A 49 13.56 3.23 2.50
N ARG A 50 13.05 2.86 3.67
CA ARG A 50 12.38 3.82 4.56
C ARG A 50 13.32 4.95 4.98
N ASN A 51 14.55 4.63 5.35
CA ASN A 51 15.53 5.63 5.75
C ASN A 51 15.87 6.57 4.60
N TYR A 52 16.01 6.03 3.37
CA TYR A 52 16.23 6.84 2.18
C TYR A 52 15.13 7.87 1.96
N PHE A 53 13.86 7.50 2.12
CA PHE A 53 12.75 8.41 1.85
C PHE A 53 12.38 9.33 3.03
N PHE A 54 12.49 8.86 4.27
CA PHE A 54 11.94 9.57 5.43
C PHE A 54 12.97 10.24 6.33
N LYS A 55 14.26 9.95 6.14
CA LYS A 55 15.34 10.56 6.94
C LYS A 55 16.23 11.51 6.15
N GLN A 56 15.92 11.76 4.87
CA GLN A 56 16.69 12.70 4.05
C GLN A 56 16.19 14.14 4.21
N GLU A 57 17.13 15.08 4.02
CA GLU A 57 16.81 16.49 3.86
C GLU A 57 16.94 16.90 2.38
N PRO A 58 16.00 17.66 1.81
CA PRO A 58 14.75 18.11 2.43
C PRO A 58 13.72 16.97 2.57
N THR A 59 12.94 17.01 3.64
CA THR A 59 11.88 16.04 3.89
C THR A 59 10.79 16.07 2.81
N ILE A 60 10.25 14.91 2.46
CA ILE A 60 9.13 14.80 1.52
C ILE A 60 7.88 15.41 2.18
N LYS A 61 7.34 16.47 1.55
CA LYS A 61 6.10 17.10 2.01
C LYS A 61 4.90 16.34 1.45
N THR A 62 4.07 15.80 2.33
CA THR A 62 2.84 15.09 1.97
C THR A 62 1.65 15.73 2.68
N LYS A 63 0.43 15.40 2.24
CA LYS A 63 -0.78 15.77 2.95
C LYS A 63 -0.80 15.08 4.31
N ILE A 64 -0.94 15.86 5.37
CA ILE A 64 -1.12 15.36 6.73
C ILE A 64 -2.60 15.34 7.03
N ASP A 65 -3.12 14.18 7.45
CA ASP A 65 -4.47 14.05 7.97
C ASP A 65 -4.37 13.94 9.50
N ASP A 66 -5.23 14.65 10.20
CA ASP A 66 -5.29 14.66 11.66
C ASP A 66 -6.08 13.43 12.15
N LEU A 67 -5.41 12.28 12.13
CA LEU A 67 -5.96 11.00 12.58
C LEU A 67 -5.26 10.54 13.87
N PRO A 68 -5.98 9.84 14.77
CA PRO A 68 -5.39 9.29 15.98
C PRO A 68 -4.30 8.28 15.66
N PRO A 69 -3.37 8.01 16.57
CA PRO A 69 -2.42 6.91 16.42
C PRO A 69 -3.12 5.57 16.21
N ALA A 70 -2.42 4.63 15.59
CA ALA A 70 -2.94 3.27 15.43
C ALA A 70 -3.16 2.61 16.80
N LYS A 71 -4.30 1.94 16.98
CA LYS A 71 -4.70 1.23 18.19
C LYS A 71 -4.55 -0.28 18.00
N TYR A 72 -3.85 -0.91 18.92
CA TYR A 72 -3.69 -2.37 18.97
C TYR A 72 -4.46 -2.88 20.18
N ASN A 73 -5.49 -3.68 19.95
CA ASN A 73 -6.32 -4.24 21.01
C ASN A 73 -5.66 -5.52 21.59
N PRO A 74 -6.07 -5.97 22.79
CA PRO A 74 -5.55 -7.20 23.38
C PRO A 74 -5.68 -8.40 22.43
N GLY A 75 -4.58 -9.14 22.24
CA GLY A 75 -4.50 -10.27 21.30
C GLY A 75 -4.05 -9.92 19.89
N ALA A 76 -3.96 -8.65 19.53
CA ALA A 76 -3.40 -8.24 18.25
C ALA A 76 -1.91 -8.61 18.14
N GLN A 77 -1.53 -9.16 16.99
CA GLN A 77 -0.13 -9.50 16.68
C GLN A 77 0.30 -8.81 15.38
N VAL A 78 1.30 -7.96 15.49
CA VAL A 78 1.81 -7.24 14.31
C VAL A 78 3.31 -7.50 14.19
N LYS A 79 3.72 -8.04 13.03
CA LYS A 79 5.11 -8.38 12.75
C LYS A 79 5.52 -7.87 11.39
N ASN A 80 6.69 -7.23 11.33
CA ASN A 80 7.30 -6.71 10.11
C ASN A 80 6.31 -5.98 9.20
N SER A 81 5.51 -5.06 9.75
CA SER A 81 4.44 -4.39 9.02
C SER A 81 4.48 -2.88 9.22
N LEU A 82 3.98 -2.14 8.24
CA LEU A 82 3.75 -0.71 8.36
C LEU A 82 2.26 -0.47 8.60
N VAL A 83 1.94 0.24 9.66
CA VAL A 83 0.55 0.57 10.03
C VAL A 83 0.45 2.09 10.16
N ALA A 84 -0.39 2.69 9.33
CA ALA A 84 -0.61 4.14 9.35
C ALA A 84 -1.58 4.56 10.47
N SER A 85 -1.73 5.88 10.65
CA SER A 85 -2.62 6.47 11.66
C SER A 85 -4.09 6.11 11.42
N GLY A 86 -4.89 6.11 12.49
CA GLY A 86 -6.32 5.78 12.47
C GLY A 86 -6.65 4.29 12.44
N CYS A 87 -5.66 3.41 12.30
CA CYS A 87 -5.92 1.96 12.24
C CYS A 87 -6.32 1.38 13.60
N ILE A 88 -7.22 0.39 13.58
CA ILE A 88 -7.61 -0.41 14.75
C ILE A 88 -7.37 -1.88 14.41
N ILE A 89 -6.51 -2.54 15.19
CA ILE A 89 -6.07 -3.91 14.93
C ILE A 89 -6.52 -4.84 16.05
N ASN A 90 -7.33 -5.87 15.70
CA ASN A 90 -7.75 -6.93 16.62
C ASN A 90 -7.22 -8.32 16.21
N GLY A 91 -6.58 -8.43 15.05
CA GLY A 91 -6.11 -9.68 14.48
C GLY A 91 -4.58 -9.74 14.32
N THR A 92 -4.14 -10.63 13.44
CA THR A 92 -2.73 -10.84 13.10
C THR A 92 -2.39 -10.17 11.78
N VAL A 93 -1.30 -9.38 11.77
CA VAL A 93 -0.80 -8.69 10.58
C VAL A 93 0.69 -8.99 10.43
N GLU A 94 1.07 -9.62 9.34
CA GLU A 94 2.45 -10.02 9.06
C GLU A 94 2.90 -9.58 7.67
N ASN A 95 4.12 -9.03 7.56
CA ASN A 95 4.72 -8.59 6.29
C ASN A 95 3.77 -7.76 5.42
N SER A 96 3.05 -6.81 6.02
CA SER A 96 1.96 -6.11 5.33
C SER A 96 2.05 -4.60 5.51
N VAL A 97 1.42 -3.88 4.60
CA VAL A 97 1.32 -2.43 4.64
C VAL A 97 -0.15 -2.03 4.77
N LEU A 98 -0.52 -1.43 5.90
CA LEU A 98 -1.85 -0.91 6.17
C LEU A 98 -1.82 0.62 6.07
N PHE A 99 -2.62 1.15 5.17
CA PHE A 99 -2.81 2.58 5.01
C PHE A 99 -3.74 3.14 6.10
N LYS A 100 -4.11 4.41 5.99
CA LYS A 100 -4.86 5.14 7.01
C LYS A 100 -6.27 4.57 7.23
N ASP A 101 -6.72 4.62 8.48
CA ASP A 101 -8.11 4.31 8.86
C ASP A 101 -8.56 2.91 8.42
N VAL A 102 -7.72 1.92 8.68
CA VAL A 102 -8.04 0.51 8.43
C VAL A 102 -8.50 -0.15 9.72
N PHE A 103 -9.67 -0.80 9.67
CA PHE A 103 -10.17 -1.63 10.75
C PHE A 103 -9.91 -3.10 10.43
N VAL A 104 -9.22 -3.79 11.34
CA VAL A 104 -8.97 -5.23 11.28
C VAL A 104 -9.75 -5.92 12.39
N GLY A 105 -10.73 -6.74 12.02
CA GLY A 105 -11.61 -7.47 12.92
C GLY A 105 -10.89 -8.54 13.74
N ASN A 106 -11.66 -9.21 14.63
CA ASN A 106 -11.13 -10.27 15.49
C ASN A 106 -10.76 -11.51 14.67
N ASN A 107 -9.72 -12.21 15.06
CA ASN A 107 -9.22 -13.43 14.40
C ASN A 107 -8.88 -13.23 12.91
N CYS A 108 -8.76 -12.01 12.43
CA CYS A 108 -8.29 -11.75 11.08
C CYS A 108 -6.81 -12.13 10.95
N VAL A 109 -6.45 -12.64 9.78
CA VAL A 109 -5.07 -12.94 9.41
C VAL A 109 -4.74 -12.23 8.11
N ILE A 110 -3.82 -11.27 8.16
CA ILE A 110 -3.35 -10.53 7.01
C ILE A 110 -1.88 -10.82 6.81
N LYS A 111 -1.51 -11.36 5.65
CA LYS A 111 -0.12 -11.69 5.32
C LYS A 111 0.24 -11.16 3.95
N ASN A 112 1.50 -10.68 3.83
CA ASN A 112 2.06 -10.27 2.54
C ASN A 112 1.07 -9.42 1.72
N SER A 113 0.42 -8.44 2.33
CA SER A 113 -0.69 -7.74 1.69
C SER A 113 -0.60 -6.23 1.86
N VAL A 114 -1.22 -5.51 0.93
CA VAL A 114 -1.34 -4.05 0.96
C VAL A 114 -2.82 -3.70 1.11
N ILE A 115 -3.18 -3.09 2.25
CA ILE A 115 -4.56 -2.67 2.54
C ILE A 115 -4.61 -1.15 2.40
N LEU A 116 -5.42 -0.66 1.46
CA LEU A 116 -5.53 0.77 1.19
C LEU A 116 -6.41 1.50 2.23
N ASN A 117 -6.61 2.80 2.03
CA ASN A 117 -7.26 3.66 3.02
C ASN A 117 -8.72 3.30 3.28
N ASN A 118 -9.16 3.46 4.51
CA ASN A 118 -10.57 3.38 4.92
C ASN A 118 -11.20 2.00 4.64
N VAL A 119 -10.42 0.94 4.79
CA VAL A 119 -10.90 -0.44 4.60
C VAL A 119 -11.39 -0.99 5.94
N TYR A 120 -12.53 -1.66 5.89
CA TYR A 120 -13.09 -2.42 7.00
C TYR A 120 -12.98 -3.93 6.71
N LEU A 121 -12.30 -4.66 7.58
CA LEU A 121 -12.19 -6.12 7.51
C LEU A 121 -13.01 -6.74 8.64
N GLY A 122 -14.07 -7.45 8.27
CA GLY A 122 -14.91 -8.18 9.22
C GLY A 122 -14.17 -9.34 9.89
N ASP A 123 -14.69 -9.82 10.99
CA ASP A 123 -14.07 -10.87 11.81
C ASP A 123 -13.78 -12.16 11.02
N ASN A 124 -12.76 -12.91 11.45
CA ASN A 124 -12.34 -14.18 10.84
C ASN A 124 -11.97 -14.09 9.35
N THR A 125 -11.55 -12.92 8.89
CA THR A 125 -11.14 -12.72 7.48
C THR A 125 -9.68 -13.11 7.30
N HIS A 126 -9.39 -13.85 6.21
CA HIS A 126 -8.04 -14.21 5.81
C HIS A 126 -7.68 -13.53 4.49
N ILE A 127 -6.56 -12.79 4.49
CA ILE A 127 -6.05 -12.07 3.31
C ILE A 127 -4.57 -12.37 3.16
N GLU A 128 -4.18 -12.92 2.01
CA GLU A 128 -2.78 -13.24 1.72
C GLU A 128 -2.43 -12.91 0.27
N ASN A 129 -1.26 -12.30 0.05
CA ASN A 129 -0.76 -11.85 -1.27
C ASN A 129 -1.78 -10.99 -2.05
N CYS A 130 -2.43 -10.04 -1.36
CA CYS A 130 -3.50 -9.24 -1.94
C CYS A 130 -3.22 -7.74 -1.84
N ILE A 131 -3.86 -6.99 -2.74
CA ILE A 131 -4.10 -5.56 -2.59
C ILE A 131 -5.61 -5.39 -2.38
N VAL A 132 -6.01 -4.80 -1.25
CA VAL A 132 -7.42 -4.46 -0.98
C VAL A 132 -7.64 -3.00 -1.33
N GLU A 133 -8.66 -2.72 -2.17
CA GLU A 133 -8.95 -1.36 -2.64
C GLU A 133 -9.44 -0.46 -1.48
N SER A 134 -9.24 0.83 -1.66
CA SER A 134 -9.66 1.83 -0.67
C SER A 134 -11.19 1.92 -0.54
N ARG A 135 -11.64 2.16 0.69
CA ARG A 135 -13.06 2.27 1.06
C ARG A 135 -13.86 0.98 0.85
N ASP A 136 -13.18 -0.15 0.83
CA ASP A 136 -13.83 -1.45 0.77
C ASP A 136 -14.31 -1.91 2.15
N THR A 137 -15.37 -2.68 2.13
CA THR A 137 -15.89 -3.37 3.31
C THR A 137 -15.92 -4.87 3.01
N ILE A 138 -14.95 -5.58 3.59
CA ILE A 138 -14.85 -7.04 3.48
C ILE A 138 -15.70 -7.67 4.57
N ARG A 139 -16.60 -8.57 4.18
CA ARG A 139 -17.48 -9.26 5.12
C ARG A 139 -16.70 -10.23 6.02
N ALA A 140 -17.25 -10.50 7.18
CA ALA A 140 -16.71 -11.52 8.07
C ALA A 140 -16.64 -12.90 7.39
N ASN A 141 -15.69 -13.74 7.82
CA ASN A 141 -15.44 -15.09 7.29
C ASN A 141 -15.04 -15.12 5.81
N SER A 142 -14.51 -14.01 5.27
CA SER A 142 -14.01 -13.95 3.89
C SER A 142 -12.60 -14.52 3.78
N TYR A 143 -12.31 -15.14 2.62
CA TYR A 143 -10.99 -15.70 2.33
C TYR A 143 -10.50 -15.23 0.97
N TYR A 144 -9.36 -14.54 0.94
CA TYR A 144 -8.69 -14.06 -0.27
C TYR A 144 -7.21 -14.44 -0.25
N CYS A 145 -6.80 -15.19 -1.26
CA CYS A 145 -5.41 -15.59 -1.46
C CYS A 145 -5.00 -15.35 -2.90
N GLY A 146 -3.84 -14.74 -3.11
CA GLY A 146 -3.19 -14.64 -4.41
C GLY A 146 -2.24 -15.82 -4.60
N ASP A 147 -2.65 -16.83 -5.36
CA ASP A 147 -1.86 -18.01 -5.65
C ASP A 147 -0.82 -17.72 -6.74
N GLY A 148 0.38 -17.32 -6.34
CA GLY A 148 1.49 -17.02 -7.26
C GLY A 148 1.47 -15.63 -7.89
N GLU A 149 0.32 -14.98 -7.97
CA GLU A 149 0.15 -13.60 -8.44
C GLU A 149 -0.57 -12.75 -7.40
N VAL A 150 -0.32 -11.44 -7.43
CA VAL A 150 -0.99 -10.51 -6.51
C VAL A 150 -2.45 -10.35 -6.91
N LYS A 151 -3.36 -10.67 -5.99
CA LYS A 151 -4.79 -10.52 -6.20
C LYS A 151 -5.28 -9.14 -5.79
N ILE A 152 -6.03 -8.48 -6.66
CA ILE A 152 -6.74 -7.25 -6.32
C ILE A 152 -8.12 -7.62 -5.78
N VAL A 153 -8.43 -7.16 -4.57
CA VAL A 153 -9.72 -7.38 -3.91
C VAL A 153 -10.50 -6.08 -3.95
N VAL A 154 -11.70 -6.13 -4.51
CA VAL A 154 -12.64 -5.01 -4.61
C VAL A 154 -14.01 -5.50 -4.16
N GLU A 155 -14.41 -5.13 -2.95
CA GLU A 155 -15.74 -5.42 -2.40
C GLU A 155 -16.36 -4.14 -1.85
N LYS A 156 -17.36 -3.64 -2.53
CA LYS A 156 -18.10 -2.43 -2.10
C LYS A 156 -19.40 -2.83 -1.39
N ASN A 157 -19.23 -3.42 -0.23
CA ASN A 157 -20.38 -3.73 0.64
C ASN A 157 -20.72 -2.51 1.52
N ASP A 158 -22.00 -2.38 1.89
CA ASP A 158 -22.38 -1.41 2.90
C ASP A 158 -21.75 -1.79 4.24
N ARG A 159 -21.17 -0.80 4.91
CA ARG A 159 -20.71 -0.99 6.29
C ARG A 159 -21.93 -1.21 7.17
N TYR A 160 -21.91 -2.28 7.95
CA TYR A 160 -22.88 -2.43 9.01
C TYR A 160 -22.63 -1.31 10.02
N ILE A 161 -23.57 -0.37 10.11
CA ILE A 161 -23.61 0.60 11.20
C ILE A 161 -24.08 -0.22 12.42
N LEU A 162 -23.18 -0.48 13.36
CA LEU A 162 -23.48 -1.07 14.65
C LEU A 162 -24.16 -0.01 15.54
#